data_eb7982ad3bf8f43772bc70ca917a35ac
#
_entry.id   eb7982ad3bf8f43772bc70ca917a35ac
#
_cell.length_a   1.000
_cell.length_b   1.000
_cell.length_c   1.000
_cell.angle_alpha   90.00
_cell.angle_beta   90.00
_cell.angle_gamma   90.00
#
_symmetry.space_group_name_H-M   'P 1'
#
loop_
_entity.id
_entity.type
_entity.pdbx_description
1 polymer ?
#
loop_
_entity_poly.entity_id
_entity_poly.type
_entity_poly.pdbx_seq_one_letter_code
_entity_poly.pdbx_strand_id
1 'polypeptide(L)'
;MATYSPRLGSRAAAIIAGAATLIALSFVGSAPASAASRTTFAGSKPSWAVSANDSGTPAADTSIEGEIYLPLRNEAGAEALATAVPSPTSPLYRHPMSPAAWIAKYSPTQAASNTLVNYLKSQGVTIISVPKSREYVVFRGTADQLNTIFDANLKTYSYSGRQLIAPSVAPSLPSSVGSLVSGISIDQSRFLTHPDSIPQGSI
;
A
#
# COMPACT_ATOMS: atom_id res chain seq x y z
N MET A 1 101.10 -19.41 28.85
CA MET A 1 101.42 -20.78 28.46
C MET A 1 100.18 -21.47 27.92
N ALA A 2 100.26 -22.05 26.73
CA ALA A 2 99.32 -22.95 26.04
C ALA A 2 97.99 -22.32 25.62
N THR A 3 97.91 -21.86 24.38
CA THR A 3 97.58 -22.57 23.11
C THR A 3 96.45 -23.55 23.17
N TYR A 4 95.41 -23.27 22.48
CA TYR A 4 94.93 -24.16 21.40
C TYR A 4 93.80 -23.48 20.57
N SER A 5 93.97 -23.63 19.28
CA SER A 5 93.15 -23.14 18.16
C SER A 5 92.02 -24.15 17.74
N PRO A 6 91.41 -23.93 16.61
CA PRO A 6 89.95 -23.85 16.46
C PRO A 6 89.38 -25.13 15.77
N ARG A 7 88.05 -25.24 15.77
CA ARG A 7 87.39 -26.09 14.78
C ARG A 7 86.21 -25.41 14.17
N LEU A 8 86.33 -25.24 12.88
CA LEU A 8 85.21 -24.96 11.97
C LEU A 8 84.10 -26.03 12.11
N GLY A 9 82.94 -25.68 12.11
CA GLY A 9 81.73 -26.51 12.05
C GLY A 9 80.60 -25.85 11.32
N SER A 10 80.58 -26.09 10.05
CA SER A 10 79.47 -26.20 9.11
C SER A 10 78.25 -25.30 9.27
N ARG A 11 78.11 -24.45 8.29
CA ARG A 11 76.88 -23.64 8.01
C ARG A 11 75.74 -24.56 7.55
N ALA A 12 74.64 -24.61 8.28
CA ALA A 12 73.37 -25.07 7.78
C ALA A 12 72.50 -23.84 7.53
N ALA A 13 72.31 -23.47 6.28
CA ALA A 13 71.40 -22.44 5.88
C ALA A 13 69.98 -23.01 5.97
N ALA A 14 69.19 -22.52 6.94
CA ALA A 14 67.73 -22.76 6.99
C ALA A 14 67.04 -21.76 6.08
N ILE A 15 66.49 -22.25 4.97
CA ILE A 15 65.60 -21.50 4.07
C ILE A 15 64.27 -21.45 4.74
N ILE A 16 63.92 -20.31 5.27
CA ILE A 16 62.49 -20.00 5.74
C ILE A 16 61.68 -19.67 4.51
N ALA A 17 60.92 -20.64 4.00
CA ALA A 17 59.90 -20.41 3.01
C ALA A 17 58.72 -19.67 3.68
N GLY A 18 58.67 -18.36 3.50
CA GLY A 18 57.50 -17.55 3.92
C GLY A 18 56.33 -17.85 3.04
N ALA A 19 55.36 -18.59 3.57
CA ALA A 19 54.04 -18.72 2.94
C ALA A 19 53.28 -17.40 3.11
N ALA A 20 53.26 -16.60 2.06
CA ALA A 20 52.38 -15.42 1.99
C ALA A 20 50.95 -15.90 1.80
N THR A 21 50.17 -15.95 2.89
CA THR A 21 48.73 -16.21 2.84
C THR A 21 48.07 -14.96 2.31
N LEU A 22 47.71 -14.96 1.03
CA LEU A 22 46.84 -13.96 0.43
C LEU A 22 45.41 -14.15 0.99
N ILE A 23 45.03 -13.34 1.97
CA ILE A 23 43.64 -13.22 2.40
C ILE A 23 42.91 -12.41 1.32
N ALA A 24 42.26 -13.11 0.39
CA ALA A 24 41.32 -12.47 -0.52
C ALA A 24 40.12 -11.99 0.28
N LEU A 25 40.04 -10.69 0.62
CA LEU A 25 38.82 -10.06 1.10
C LEU A 25 37.81 -10.11 -0.06
N SER A 26 36.93 -11.09 -0.01
CA SER A 26 35.73 -11.09 -0.87
C SER A 26 34.80 -9.93 -0.44
N PHE A 27 34.91 -8.82 -1.12
CA PHE A 27 33.88 -7.80 -1.08
C PHE A 27 32.60 -8.41 -1.65
N VAL A 28 31.74 -8.93 -0.78
CA VAL A 28 30.35 -9.20 -1.13
C VAL A 28 29.71 -7.82 -1.31
N GLY A 29 29.76 -7.33 -2.53
CA GLY A 29 29.03 -6.14 -2.92
C GLY A 29 27.54 -6.41 -2.66
N SER A 30 26.99 -5.79 -1.63
CA SER A 30 25.56 -5.74 -1.46
C SER A 30 24.99 -5.06 -2.69
N ALA A 31 24.35 -5.85 -3.58
CA ALA A 31 23.59 -5.27 -4.67
C ALA A 31 22.58 -4.29 -4.04
N PRO A 32 22.42 -3.07 -4.58
CA PRO A 32 21.40 -2.15 -4.08
C PRO A 32 20.06 -2.90 -4.15
N ALA A 33 19.38 -3.02 -3.01
CA ALA A 33 18.04 -3.55 -2.98
C ALA A 33 17.22 -2.67 -3.94
N SER A 34 16.83 -3.24 -5.08
CA SER A 34 15.98 -2.54 -6.05
C SER A 34 14.72 -2.14 -5.29
N ALA A 35 14.49 -0.84 -5.15
CA ALA A 35 13.28 -0.34 -4.51
C ALA A 35 12.09 -0.98 -5.22
N ALA A 36 11.29 -1.73 -4.48
CA ALA A 36 10.12 -2.41 -5.06
C ALA A 36 9.26 -1.36 -5.78
N SER A 37 8.92 -1.61 -7.04
CA SER A 37 8.08 -0.69 -7.81
C SER A 37 6.75 -0.48 -7.10
N ARG A 38 6.25 0.78 -7.11
CA ARG A 38 4.98 1.15 -6.47
C ARG A 38 3.99 1.66 -7.52
N THR A 39 2.74 1.33 -7.32
CA THR A 39 1.61 1.85 -8.09
C THR A 39 1.03 3.04 -7.34
N THR A 40 0.94 4.20 -7.99
CA THR A 40 0.43 5.45 -7.42
C THR A 40 -1.03 5.66 -7.82
N PHE A 41 -1.86 6.12 -6.88
CA PHE A 41 -3.29 6.35 -7.04
C PHE A 41 -3.58 7.86 -7.03
N ALA A 42 -3.35 8.52 -8.14
CA ALA A 42 -3.45 9.98 -8.26
C ALA A 42 -4.84 10.53 -7.86
N GLY A 43 -5.92 9.83 -8.22
CA GLY A 43 -7.29 10.20 -7.86
C GLY A 43 -7.64 10.04 -6.38
N SER A 44 -6.76 9.44 -5.57
CA SER A 44 -6.99 9.18 -4.15
C SER A 44 -6.56 10.34 -3.23
N LYS A 45 -5.97 11.40 -3.77
CA LYS A 45 -5.71 12.64 -3.04
C LYS A 45 -6.91 13.57 -3.23
N PRO A 46 -7.60 14.01 -2.16
CA PRO A 46 -8.72 14.95 -2.29
C PRO A 46 -8.24 16.31 -2.85
N SER A 47 -9.06 16.94 -3.70
CA SER A 47 -8.73 18.22 -4.33
C SER A 47 -8.60 19.38 -3.32
N TRP A 48 -9.30 19.30 -2.18
CA TRP A 48 -9.21 20.27 -1.10
C TRP A 48 -7.95 20.10 -0.20
N ALA A 49 -7.22 18.98 -0.31
CA ALA A 49 -5.98 18.72 0.42
C ALA A 49 -4.81 19.50 -0.19
N VAL A 50 -4.84 20.80 -0.05
CA VAL A 50 -3.85 21.77 -0.56
C VAL A 50 -3.16 22.51 0.57
N SER A 51 -1.98 23.07 0.32
CA SER A 51 -1.19 23.78 1.33
C SER A 51 -1.93 24.93 2.01
N ALA A 52 -2.82 25.61 1.30
CA ALA A 52 -3.64 26.69 1.89
C ALA A 52 -4.59 26.22 3.01
N ASN A 53 -4.95 24.95 3.02
CA ASN A 53 -5.82 24.32 4.01
C ASN A 53 -5.03 23.52 5.07
N ASP A 54 -3.70 23.36 4.90
CA ASP A 54 -2.84 22.57 5.82
C ASP A 54 -2.82 23.23 7.20
N SER A 55 -3.21 22.48 8.20
CA SER A 55 -3.20 22.88 9.62
C SER A 55 -2.26 22.01 10.47
N GLY A 56 -1.42 21.18 9.86
CA GLY A 56 -0.38 20.41 10.53
C GLY A 56 -0.35 18.93 10.21
N THR A 57 0.31 18.17 11.07
CA THR A 57 0.45 16.72 10.94
C THR A 57 -0.31 16.05 12.08
N PRO A 58 -1.10 15.01 11.83
CA PRO A 58 -1.76 14.27 12.89
C PRO A 58 -0.73 13.58 13.80
N ALA A 59 -1.09 13.34 15.05
CA ALA A 59 -0.25 12.55 15.95
C ALA A 59 -0.04 11.14 15.35
N ALA A 60 1.16 10.58 15.56
CA ALA A 60 1.57 9.30 14.94
C ALA A 60 0.62 8.14 15.26
N ASP A 61 0.04 8.15 16.46
CA ASP A 61 -0.89 7.15 17.00
C ASP A 61 -2.36 7.45 16.70
N THR A 62 -2.66 8.55 15.99
CA THR A 62 -4.04 8.87 15.60
C THR A 62 -4.64 7.74 14.81
N SER A 63 -5.76 7.20 15.29
CA SER A 63 -6.49 6.12 14.62
C SER A 63 -7.28 6.66 13.42
N ILE A 64 -7.02 6.11 12.25
CA ILE A 64 -7.59 6.54 10.97
C ILE A 64 -8.19 5.33 10.27
N GLU A 65 -9.41 5.50 9.76
CA GLU A 65 -10.05 4.51 8.88
C GLU A 65 -9.83 4.88 7.42
N GLY A 66 -9.84 3.86 6.57
CA GLY A 66 -9.77 4.02 5.14
C GLY A 66 -10.46 2.89 4.40
N GLU A 67 -10.58 3.07 3.10
CA GLU A 67 -11.11 2.09 2.18
C GLU A 67 -10.18 1.90 1.00
N ILE A 68 -10.03 0.66 0.58
CA ILE A 68 -9.34 0.31 -0.66
C ILE A 68 -10.35 -0.34 -1.58
N TYR A 69 -10.44 0.17 -2.80
CA TYR A 69 -11.37 -0.31 -3.82
C TYR A 69 -10.66 -1.26 -4.77
N LEU A 70 -11.33 -2.35 -5.10
CA LEU A 70 -10.87 -3.31 -6.10
C LEU A 70 -11.69 -3.12 -7.40
N PRO A 71 -11.07 -3.23 -8.57
CA PRO A 71 -11.76 -3.06 -9.84
C PRO A 71 -12.74 -4.19 -10.10
N LEU A 72 -13.82 -3.89 -10.78
CA LEU A 72 -14.73 -4.91 -11.30
C LEU A 72 -14.02 -5.75 -12.36
N ARG A 73 -14.34 -7.03 -12.44
CA ARG A 73 -13.77 -7.96 -13.45
C ARG A 73 -14.12 -7.62 -14.89
N ASN A 74 -15.25 -6.95 -15.08
CA ASN A 74 -15.74 -6.49 -16.39
C ASN A 74 -16.48 -5.18 -16.19
N GLU A 75 -15.73 -4.09 -16.06
CA GLU A 75 -16.25 -2.75 -15.82
C GLU A 75 -17.15 -2.28 -16.95
N ALA A 76 -16.71 -2.41 -18.20
CA ALA A 76 -17.50 -2.03 -19.37
C ALA A 76 -18.86 -2.76 -19.45
N GLY A 77 -18.88 -4.05 -19.10
CA GLY A 77 -20.13 -4.80 -19.03
C GLY A 77 -21.04 -4.38 -17.89
N ALA A 78 -20.46 -3.96 -16.76
CA ALA A 78 -21.21 -3.44 -15.62
C ALA A 78 -21.83 -2.07 -15.96
N GLU A 79 -21.07 -1.17 -16.61
CA GLU A 79 -21.55 0.14 -17.08
C GLU A 79 -22.64 -0.01 -18.13
N ALA A 80 -22.47 -0.93 -19.08
CA ALA A 80 -23.49 -1.23 -20.08
C ALA A 80 -24.80 -1.70 -19.42
N LEU A 81 -24.72 -2.55 -18.40
CA LEU A 81 -25.88 -2.98 -17.63
C LEU A 81 -26.53 -1.81 -16.86
N ALA A 82 -25.73 -0.98 -16.20
CA ALA A 82 -26.20 0.17 -15.46
C ALA A 82 -26.93 1.18 -16.35
N THR A 83 -26.53 1.29 -17.61
CA THR A 83 -27.18 2.14 -18.61
C THR A 83 -28.45 1.48 -19.19
N ALA A 84 -28.41 0.17 -19.41
CA ALA A 84 -29.50 -0.54 -20.06
C ALA A 84 -30.74 -0.73 -19.17
N VAL A 85 -30.54 -0.97 -17.86
CA VAL A 85 -31.66 -1.24 -16.93
C VAL A 85 -32.62 -0.04 -16.77
N PRO A 86 -32.19 1.22 -16.68
CA PRO A 86 -33.10 2.36 -16.61
C PRO A 86 -33.64 2.82 -17.98
N SER A 87 -33.10 2.33 -19.09
CA SER A 87 -33.48 2.77 -20.45
C SER A 87 -34.78 2.11 -20.94
N PRO A 88 -35.84 2.89 -21.22
CA PRO A 88 -37.12 2.33 -21.68
C PRO A 88 -37.05 1.58 -23.01
N THR A 89 -36.04 1.88 -23.84
CA THR A 89 -35.84 1.21 -25.14
C THR A 89 -34.98 -0.04 -25.06
N SER A 90 -34.44 -0.35 -23.88
CA SER A 90 -33.60 -1.52 -23.66
C SER A 90 -34.44 -2.78 -23.40
N PRO A 91 -34.02 -3.94 -23.96
CA PRO A 91 -34.61 -5.24 -23.57
C PRO A 91 -34.47 -5.55 -22.08
N LEU A 92 -33.53 -4.89 -21.38
CA LEU A 92 -33.29 -5.06 -19.95
C LEU A 92 -34.02 -4.00 -19.10
N TYR A 93 -34.91 -3.21 -19.72
CA TYR A 93 -35.63 -2.16 -18.98
C TYR A 93 -36.36 -2.74 -17.76
N ARG A 94 -36.04 -2.20 -16.58
CA ARG A 94 -36.59 -2.61 -15.28
C ARG A 94 -36.33 -4.09 -14.92
N HIS A 95 -35.36 -4.73 -15.55
CA HIS A 95 -34.90 -6.07 -15.22
C HIS A 95 -33.49 -6.04 -14.60
N PRO A 96 -33.36 -5.60 -13.33
CA PRO A 96 -32.06 -5.56 -12.67
C PRO A 96 -31.53 -6.97 -12.41
N MET A 97 -30.23 -7.11 -12.44
CA MET A 97 -29.55 -8.34 -12.06
C MET A 97 -29.68 -8.56 -10.53
N SER A 98 -29.84 -9.83 -10.11
CA SER A 98 -29.79 -10.14 -8.66
C SER A 98 -28.40 -9.87 -8.08
N PRO A 99 -28.29 -9.55 -6.78
CA PRO A 99 -26.99 -9.35 -6.12
C PRO A 99 -26.05 -10.54 -6.28
N ALA A 100 -26.55 -11.76 -6.20
CA ALA A 100 -25.75 -12.97 -6.39
C ALA A 100 -25.19 -13.08 -7.81
N ALA A 101 -26.01 -12.78 -8.82
CA ALA A 101 -25.58 -12.78 -10.23
C ALA A 101 -24.56 -11.65 -10.49
N TRP A 102 -24.75 -10.47 -9.89
CA TRP A 102 -23.77 -9.38 -9.93
C TRP A 102 -22.42 -9.84 -9.39
N ILE A 103 -22.40 -10.38 -8.17
CA ILE A 103 -21.18 -10.88 -7.52
C ILE A 103 -20.49 -11.92 -8.38
N ALA A 104 -21.23 -12.85 -8.93
CA ALA A 104 -20.68 -13.91 -9.78
C ALA A 104 -20.05 -13.37 -11.07
N LYS A 105 -20.63 -12.31 -11.66
CA LYS A 105 -20.23 -11.80 -12.97
C LYS A 105 -19.20 -10.67 -12.89
N TYR A 106 -19.37 -9.72 -11.99
CA TYR A 106 -18.63 -8.45 -12.00
C TYR A 106 -17.71 -8.24 -10.81
N SER A 107 -18.02 -8.75 -9.63
CA SER A 107 -17.23 -8.49 -8.44
C SER A 107 -15.81 -9.02 -8.54
N PRO A 108 -14.83 -8.41 -7.86
CA PRO A 108 -13.46 -8.91 -7.76
C PRO A 108 -13.41 -10.37 -7.32
N THR A 109 -12.36 -11.07 -7.71
CA THR A 109 -12.20 -12.49 -7.30
C THR A 109 -11.92 -12.60 -5.80
N GLN A 110 -12.27 -13.73 -5.19
CA GLN A 110 -11.92 -14.02 -3.80
C GLN A 110 -10.40 -14.00 -3.59
N ALA A 111 -9.64 -14.50 -4.58
CA ALA A 111 -8.18 -14.52 -4.53
C ALA A 111 -7.60 -13.09 -4.45
N ALA A 112 -8.06 -12.15 -5.30
CA ALA A 112 -7.61 -10.76 -5.29
C ALA A 112 -7.91 -10.10 -3.94
N SER A 113 -9.14 -10.27 -3.44
CA SER A 113 -9.54 -9.74 -2.12
C SER A 113 -8.69 -10.32 -0.99
N ASN A 114 -8.46 -11.64 -0.98
CA ASN A 114 -7.63 -12.28 0.03
C ASN A 114 -6.17 -11.81 -0.02
N THR A 115 -5.60 -11.63 -1.21
CA THR A 115 -4.23 -11.11 -1.38
C THR A 115 -4.10 -9.72 -0.76
N LEU A 116 -5.05 -8.81 -1.05
CA LEU A 116 -5.07 -7.47 -0.47
C LEU A 116 -5.23 -7.50 1.05
N VAL A 117 -6.20 -8.27 1.56
CA VAL A 117 -6.46 -8.42 3.01
C VAL A 117 -5.23 -8.96 3.75
N ASN A 118 -4.60 -10.00 3.20
CA ASN A 118 -3.40 -10.58 3.80
C ASN A 118 -2.22 -9.61 3.81
N TYR A 119 -2.05 -8.84 2.73
CA TYR A 119 -1.05 -7.79 2.69
C TYR A 119 -1.30 -6.74 3.79
N LEU A 120 -2.51 -6.18 3.88
CA LEU A 120 -2.84 -5.19 4.91
C LEU A 120 -2.62 -5.72 6.33
N LYS A 121 -3.06 -6.95 6.61
CA LYS A 121 -2.82 -7.61 7.91
C LYS A 121 -1.33 -7.78 8.20
N SER A 122 -0.52 -8.13 7.20
CA SER A 122 0.94 -8.26 7.39
C SER A 122 1.62 -6.94 7.72
N GLN A 123 1.00 -5.82 7.36
CA GLN A 123 1.43 -4.46 7.73
C GLN A 123 0.89 -4.01 9.10
N GLY A 124 0.21 -4.87 9.84
CA GLY A 124 -0.33 -4.55 11.17
C GLY A 124 -1.63 -3.76 11.18
N VAL A 125 -2.29 -3.61 10.03
CA VAL A 125 -3.55 -2.87 9.91
C VAL A 125 -4.73 -3.77 10.29
N THR A 126 -5.71 -3.22 11.00
CA THR A 126 -6.95 -3.92 11.35
C THR A 126 -7.94 -3.87 10.19
N ILE A 127 -8.43 -5.02 9.73
CA ILE A 127 -9.52 -5.09 8.76
C ILE A 127 -10.85 -4.96 9.50
N ILE A 128 -11.63 -3.95 9.14
CA ILE A 128 -12.94 -3.68 9.73
C ILE A 128 -14.02 -4.50 9.03
N SER A 129 -14.07 -4.43 7.71
CA SER A 129 -15.04 -5.17 6.92
C SER A 129 -14.59 -5.43 5.49
N VAL A 130 -15.11 -6.50 4.92
CA VAL A 130 -15.05 -6.81 3.50
C VAL A 130 -16.45 -7.25 3.08
N PRO A 131 -17.14 -6.53 2.19
CA PRO A 131 -18.49 -6.90 1.76
C PRO A 131 -18.47 -8.19 0.95
N LYS A 132 -19.64 -8.83 0.83
CA LYS A 132 -19.79 -10.03 0.01
C LYS A 132 -19.42 -9.80 -1.46
N SER A 133 -19.61 -8.57 -1.96
CA SER A 133 -19.20 -8.14 -3.30
C SER A 133 -17.69 -8.01 -3.46
N ARG A 134 -16.92 -7.88 -2.37
CA ARG A 134 -15.46 -7.71 -2.39
C ARG A 134 -14.96 -6.48 -3.17
N GLU A 135 -15.83 -5.52 -3.44
CA GLU A 135 -15.51 -4.32 -4.21
C GLU A 135 -14.64 -3.34 -3.42
N TYR A 136 -14.65 -3.46 -2.08
CA TYR A 136 -13.79 -2.68 -1.22
C TYR A 136 -13.41 -3.42 0.08
N VAL A 137 -12.36 -2.93 0.72
CA VAL A 137 -11.90 -3.37 2.03
C VAL A 137 -11.83 -2.16 2.94
N VAL A 138 -12.57 -2.17 4.05
CA VAL A 138 -12.48 -1.16 5.10
C VAL A 138 -11.42 -1.57 6.10
N PHE A 139 -10.51 -0.67 6.42
CA PHE A 139 -9.41 -0.92 7.33
C PHE A 139 -9.23 0.23 8.32
N ARG A 140 -8.48 -0.04 9.40
CA ARG A 140 -8.08 0.95 10.40
C ARG A 140 -6.62 0.76 10.75
N GLY A 141 -5.87 1.87 10.83
CA GLY A 141 -4.48 1.91 11.26
C GLY A 141 -4.16 3.21 11.96
N THR A 142 -2.94 3.34 12.49
CA THR A 142 -2.44 4.62 12.99
C THR A 142 -1.94 5.50 11.84
N ALA A 143 -1.86 6.82 12.05
CA ALA A 143 -1.34 7.74 11.04
C ALA A 143 0.07 7.33 10.57
N ASP A 144 0.93 6.90 11.48
CA ASP A 144 2.30 6.44 11.16
C ASP A 144 2.30 5.17 10.32
N GLN A 145 1.48 4.17 10.69
CA GLN A 145 1.31 2.95 9.90
C GLN A 145 0.83 3.26 8.48
N LEU A 146 -0.20 4.11 8.35
CA LEU A 146 -0.78 4.42 7.05
C LEU A 146 0.17 5.25 6.18
N ASN A 147 0.97 6.15 6.79
CA ASN A 147 2.04 6.85 6.09
C ASN A 147 3.08 5.87 5.53
N THR A 148 3.50 4.90 6.33
CA THR A 148 4.49 3.89 5.93
C THR A 148 3.96 2.99 4.80
N ILE A 149 2.72 2.51 4.93
CA ILE A 149 2.11 1.56 3.98
C ILE A 149 1.84 2.24 2.63
N PHE A 150 1.24 3.44 2.68
CA PHE A 150 0.71 4.12 1.50
C PHE A 150 1.60 5.23 0.96
N ASP A 151 2.71 5.56 1.65
CA ASP A 151 3.58 6.70 1.31
C ASP A 151 2.76 7.99 1.10
N ALA A 152 1.80 8.22 2.00
CA ALA A 152 0.71 9.17 1.79
C ALA A 152 1.00 10.56 2.35
N ASN A 153 1.98 10.70 3.27
CA ASN A 153 2.29 11.94 3.98
C ASN A 153 1.02 12.61 4.51
N LEU A 154 0.32 11.92 5.42
CA LEU A 154 -0.95 12.37 5.98
C LEU A 154 -0.81 13.70 6.71
N LYS A 155 -1.74 14.60 6.44
CA LYS A 155 -1.84 15.94 7.02
C LYS A 155 -3.23 16.17 7.57
N THR A 156 -3.31 17.10 8.52
CA THR A 156 -4.57 17.66 8.98
C THR A 156 -4.87 18.91 8.17
N TYR A 157 -6.10 19.06 7.73
CA TYR A 157 -6.56 20.18 6.93
C TYR A 157 -7.77 20.85 7.58
N SER A 158 -7.81 22.18 7.51
CA SER A 158 -9.00 22.95 7.87
C SER A 158 -9.81 23.21 6.61
N TYR A 159 -10.95 22.52 6.45
CA TYR A 159 -11.79 22.63 5.26
C TYR A 159 -13.27 22.64 5.64
N SER A 160 -14.02 23.58 5.09
CA SER A 160 -15.47 23.75 5.38
C SER A 160 -15.79 23.77 6.88
N GLY A 161 -14.94 24.47 7.68
CA GLY A 161 -15.13 24.60 9.13
C GLY A 161 -14.81 23.33 9.95
N ARG A 162 -14.18 22.34 9.34
CA ARG A 162 -13.84 21.05 9.97
C ARG A 162 -12.35 20.75 9.86
N GLN A 163 -11.83 19.98 10.83
CA GLN A 163 -10.50 19.41 10.76
C GLN A 163 -10.59 18.01 10.14
N LEU A 164 -9.90 17.80 9.05
CA LEU A 164 -9.92 16.56 8.27
C LEU A 164 -8.49 16.04 8.11
N ILE A 165 -8.33 14.73 8.08
CA ILE A 165 -7.04 14.10 7.78
C ILE A 165 -7.11 13.52 6.38
N ALA A 166 -6.11 13.85 5.56
CA ALA A 166 -6.02 13.37 4.19
C ALA A 166 -4.57 13.24 3.72
N PRO A 167 -4.30 12.45 2.67
CA PRO A 167 -2.99 12.39 2.03
C PRO A 167 -2.63 13.74 1.38
N SER A 168 -1.40 14.20 1.63
CA SER A 168 -0.86 15.40 0.96
C SER A 168 -0.24 15.08 -0.40
N VAL A 169 0.16 13.84 -0.60
CA VAL A 169 0.62 13.27 -1.87
C VAL A 169 -0.26 12.09 -2.26
N ALA A 170 -0.27 11.74 -3.54
CA ALA A 170 -1.04 10.60 -4.02
C ALA A 170 -0.55 9.30 -3.34
N PRO A 171 -1.42 8.56 -2.67
CA PRO A 171 -1.04 7.29 -2.03
C PRO A 171 -0.52 6.28 -3.04
N SER A 172 0.34 5.38 -2.59
CA SER A 172 0.88 4.31 -3.42
C SER A 172 0.96 2.99 -2.66
N LEU A 173 1.01 1.89 -3.40
CA LEU A 173 1.22 0.53 -2.88
C LEU A 173 2.31 -0.19 -3.68
N PRO A 174 3.02 -1.18 -3.11
CA PRO A 174 3.87 -2.07 -3.90
C PRO A 174 3.09 -2.62 -5.10
N SER A 175 3.69 -2.61 -6.29
CA SER A 175 2.99 -2.97 -7.54
C SER A 175 2.42 -4.38 -7.54
N SER A 176 2.98 -5.29 -6.74
CA SER A 176 2.46 -6.65 -6.55
C SER A 176 1.03 -6.66 -5.95
N VAL A 177 0.67 -5.64 -5.18
CA VAL A 177 -0.67 -5.48 -4.58
C VAL A 177 -1.43 -4.34 -5.26
N GLY A 178 -0.72 -3.28 -5.66
CA GLY A 178 -1.29 -2.10 -6.31
C GLY A 178 -2.02 -2.41 -7.61
N SER A 179 -1.59 -3.45 -8.34
CA SER A 179 -2.28 -3.93 -9.57
C SER A 179 -3.68 -4.51 -9.32
N LEU A 180 -4.02 -4.82 -8.07
CA LEU A 180 -5.32 -5.34 -7.66
C LEU A 180 -6.28 -4.23 -7.19
N VAL A 181 -5.82 -2.97 -7.17
CA VAL A 181 -6.50 -1.84 -6.55
C VAL A 181 -6.85 -0.80 -7.59
N SER A 182 -8.07 -0.28 -7.55
CA SER A 182 -8.54 0.82 -8.40
C SER A 182 -8.47 2.18 -7.71
N GLY A 183 -8.46 2.23 -6.38
CA GLY A 183 -8.37 3.48 -5.62
C GLY A 183 -8.26 3.26 -4.12
N ILE A 184 -7.86 4.32 -3.42
CA ILE A 184 -7.67 4.32 -1.98
C ILE A 184 -8.34 5.58 -1.41
N SER A 185 -9.11 5.45 -0.34
CA SER A 185 -9.61 6.56 0.46
C SER A 185 -9.02 6.46 1.86
N ILE A 186 -8.23 7.46 2.25
CA ILE A 186 -7.64 7.58 3.59
C ILE A 186 -8.02 8.95 4.11
N ASP A 187 -9.19 9.10 4.72
CA ASP A 187 -9.60 10.37 5.30
C ASP A 187 -10.78 10.21 6.27
N GLN A 188 -11.05 11.30 6.98
CA GLN A 188 -12.20 11.46 7.85
C GLN A 188 -13.41 12.05 7.11
N SER A 189 -13.28 12.45 5.86
CA SER A 189 -14.30 13.14 5.09
C SER A 189 -15.49 12.22 4.72
N ARG A 190 -15.26 10.91 4.72
CA ARG A 190 -16.33 9.92 4.56
C ARG A 190 -17.48 10.10 5.57
N PHE A 191 -17.22 10.77 6.68
CA PHE A 191 -18.23 11.14 7.66
C PHE A 191 -18.86 12.51 7.38
N LEU A 192 -18.40 13.21 6.33
CA LEU A 192 -18.95 14.50 5.94
C LEU A 192 -20.21 14.40 5.09
N THR A 193 -20.46 13.27 4.47
CA THR A 193 -21.54 13.07 3.53
C THR A 193 -22.50 12.02 4.03
N HIS A 194 -23.20 12.30 5.12
CA HIS A 194 -24.55 11.82 5.29
C HIS A 194 -25.47 13.01 5.39
N PRO A 195 -26.11 13.42 4.31
CA PRO A 195 -27.40 14.01 4.43
C PRO A 195 -28.37 12.89 4.81
N ASP A 196 -28.37 12.45 6.06
CA ASP A 196 -29.47 11.67 6.66
C ASP A 196 -30.71 12.54 6.87
N SER A 197 -30.77 13.62 6.20
CA SER A 197 -31.97 14.40 6.05
C SER A 197 -32.43 14.30 4.59
N ILE A 198 -32.98 13.16 4.22
CA ILE A 198 -34.19 13.27 3.38
C ILE A 198 -35.16 13.98 4.26
N PRO A 199 -35.56 15.21 3.96
CA PRO A 199 -36.69 15.80 4.64
C PRO A 199 -37.82 14.79 4.44
N GLN A 200 -38.36 14.21 5.50
CA GLN A 200 -39.63 13.52 5.41
C GLN A 200 -40.61 14.59 4.92
N GLY A 201 -40.75 14.65 3.61
CA GLY A 201 -41.72 15.46 2.96
C GLY A 201 -43.08 15.02 3.48
N SER A 202 -43.69 15.91 4.18
CA SER A 202 -45.11 15.85 4.47
C SER A 202 -45.86 15.40 3.21
N ILE A 203 -46.51 14.27 3.29
CA ILE A 203 -47.57 13.86 2.37
C ILE A 203 -48.75 14.74 2.65
#